data_038299cfe286a765e5b8ebb863465364
#
_entry.id   038299cfe286a765e5b8ebb863465364
#
_cell.length_a   1.000
_cell.length_b   1.000
_cell.length_c   1.000
_cell.angle_alpha   90.00
_cell.angle_beta   90.00
_cell.angle_gamma   90.00
#
_symmetry.space_group_name_H-M   'P 1'
#
loop_
_entity.id
_entity.type
_entity.pdbx_description
1 polymer ?
#
loop_
_entity_poly.entity_id
_entity_poly.type
_entity_poly.pdbx_seq_one_letter_code
_entity_poly.pdbx_strand_id
1 'polypeptide(L)'
;MPARMLSKELPLRGAALAGVASLMLALMAPSRAQAELRFVQPDAEAGTVRTGTALAHVFEFTNTGPDTVEIVDLRASCGCLTPHLDKRVYRAGEHGAIHLEVNTLTQPAGLQSWRLEVSYRADGKDGQAALRLRARMVQEIVVQPAALVLVADRALGHTITVKDSRRQPLTVTAVRSSTPALSVAVRPSTGPGGQATIDVRMSPDFPAGRHEEIVSIYTNDPAYREMRVPVTIDRRPRERVLARPHEIDLMAPPDQPVPSRIVLLQDRDNQAVVVQDIHADDPAVTARWARGPGPMTTVRVSIDRQRVHGTALKTLLHIRVKQPLPQEIVLPVSCQLP
;
A
#
# COMPACT_ATOMS: atom_id res chain seq x y z
N MET A 1 -79.81 0.97 45.24
CA MET A 1 -80.25 1.86 46.33
C MET A 1 -79.15 2.84 46.64
N PRO A 2 -79.46 4.01 47.06
CA PRO A 2 -79.79 5.15 46.20
C PRO A 2 -78.84 6.32 46.44
N ALA A 3 -78.88 7.18 45.56
CA ALA A 3 -79.39 8.55 45.58
C ALA A 3 -78.37 9.65 45.67
N ARG A 4 -78.48 10.49 44.73
CA ARG A 4 -78.99 11.84 44.59
C ARG A 4 -77.92 12.93 44.72
N MET A 5 -77.77 13.67 43.61
CA MET A 5 -78.35 15.00 43.33
C MET A 5 -77.63 16.16 44.02
N LEU A 6 -77.11 17.12 43.28
CA LEU A 6 -77.77 18.41 42.88
C LEU A 6 -76.68 19.31 42.32
N SER A 7 -76.73 19.71 41.05
CA SER A 7 -77.14 21.00 40.51
C SER A 7 -76.70 22.26 41.24
N LYS A 8 -75.95 23.13 40.49
CA LYS A 8 -76.38 24.57 40.29
C LYS A 8 -75.38 25.28 39.40
N GLU A 9 -75.82 25.58 38.21
CA GLU A 9 -76.04 26.84 37.57
C GLU A 9 -74.98 27.94 37.68
N LEU A 10 -74.63 28.40 36.45
CA LEU A 10 -74.05 29.62 35.90
C LEU A 10 -74.38 30.94 36.66
N PRO A 11 -73.67 32.11 36.43
CA PRO A 11 -73.64 32.75 35.10
C PRO A 11 -72.39 33.59 34.71
N LEU A 12 -72.17 33.68 33.41
CA LEU A 12 -71.84 34.81 32.51
C LEU A 12 -70.95 35.99 32.96
N ARG A 13 -70.11 36.29 31.98
CA ARG A 13 -69.70 37.63 31.47
C ARG A 13 -68.23 37.96 31.66
N GLY A 14 -67.60 38.16 30.47
CA GLY A 14 -66.34 38.87 30.34
C GLY A 14 -65.75 38.69 28.98
N ALA A 15 -66.12 39.56 28.07
CA ALA A 15 -65.73 39.60 26.66
C ALA A 15 -64.27 39.97 26.46
N ALA A 16 -63.73 39.43 25.35
CA ALA A 16 -62.84 40.03 24.33
C ALA A 16 -61.44 40.47 24.74
N LEU A 17 -60.47 39.87 24.12
CA LEU A 17 -59.67 40.56 23.08
C LEU A 17 -58.71 39.54 22.41
N ALA A 18 -58.92 39.39 21.14
CA ALA A 18 -58.08 38.68 20.21
C ALA A 18 -56.67 39.20 20.22
N GLY A 19 -55.73 38.32 20.42
CA GLY A 19 -54.31 38.50 20.15
C GLY A 19 -53.90 37.43 19.14
N VAL A 20 -53.93 37.79 17.87
CA VAL A 20 -53.37 37.04 16.75
C VAL A 20 -51.86 36.93 16.95
N ALA A 21 -51.42 35.87 17.58
CA ALA A 21 -50.05 35.41 17.54
C ALA A 21 -50.02 34.14 16.71
N SER A 22 -50.45 34.34 15.46
CA SER A 22 -50.40 33.34 14.42
C SER A 22 -48.99 33.19 13.89
N LEU A 23 -48.48 31.99 13.97
CA LEU A 23 -47.86 31.29 12.83
C LEU A 23 -46.65 31.96 12.23
N MET A 24 -45.48 31.79 12.84
CA MET A 24 -44.20 31.66 12.13
C MET A 24 -43.41 30.50 12.76
N LEU A 25 -44.01 29.32 12.83
CA LEU A 25 -43.26 28.07 12.88
C LEU A 25 -42.80 27.80 11.45
N ALA A 26 -41.78 28.59 11.02
CA ALA A 26 -41.13 28.33 9.77
C ALA A 26 -40.66 26.85 9.80
N LEU A 27 -41.19 26.06 8.89
CA LEU A 27 -40.71 24.74 8.53
C LEU A 27 -39.20 24.83 8.25
N MET A 28 -38.41 24.64 9.27
CA MET A 28 -37.04 24.13 9.07
C MET A 28 -37.21 22.65 8.69
N ALA A 29 -37.62 22.42 7.44
CA ALA A 29 -37.41 21.13 6.83
C ALA A 29 -35.90 20.88 6.92
N PRO A 30 -35.45 19.75 7.47
CA PRO A 30 -34.05 19.41 7.39
C PRO A 30 -33.71 19.38 5.90
N SER A 31 -32.85 20.30 5.47
CA SER A 31 -32.25 20.23 4.15
C SER A 31 -31.54 18.88 4.14
N ARG A 32 -32.18 17.88 3.57
CA ARG A 32 -31.50 16.66 3.20
C ARG A 32 -30.38 17.12 2.28
N ALA A 33 -29.15 17.01 2.77
CA ALA A 33 -28.00 17.15 1.91
C ALA A 33 -28.23 16.18 0.74
N GLN A 34 -28.72 16.70 -0.36
CA GLN A 34 -28.84 15.92 -1.58
C GLN A 34 -27.43 15.56 -1.97
N ALA A 35 -27.17 14.26 -2.07
CA ALA A 35 -25.92 13.79 -2.61
C ALA A 35 -25.74 14.44 -3.99
N GLU A 36 -24.70 15.27 -4.13
CA GLU A 36 -24.45 16.00 -5.39
C GLU A 36 -24.07 15.03 -6.52
N LEU A 37 -23.47 13.88 -6.20
CA LEU A 37 -23.28 12.77 -7.13
C LEU A 37 -24.35 11.71 -6.91
N ARG A 38 -25.21 11.52 -7.90
CA ARG A 38 -26.22 10.47 -7.93
C ARG A 38 -25.77 9.33 -8.83
N PHE A 39 -25.48 8.18 -8.23
CA PHE A 39 -25.16 6.95 -8.94
C PHE A 39 -26.44 6.22 -9.39
N VAL A 40 -26.44 5.68 -10.61
CA VAL A 40 -27.57 4.92 -11.17
C VAL A 40 -27.77 3.63 -10.38
N GLN A 41 -26.67 2.92 -10.10
CA GLN A 41 -26.67 1.65 -9.36
C GLN A 41 -25.46 1.57 -8.45
N PRO A 42 -25.54 2.14 -7.23
CA PRO A 42 -24.40 2.13 -6.31
C PRO A 42 -24.05 0.73 -5.76
N ASP A 43 -25.03 -0.18 -5.73
CA ASP A 43 -24.87 -1.59 -5.40
C ASP A 43 -25.16 -2.43 -6.66
N ALA A 44 -24.13 -3.08 -7.20
CA ALA A 44 -24.18 -3.88 -8.42
C ALA A 44 -23.85 -5.34 -8.17
N GLU A 45 -24.44 -6.24 -8.98
CA GLU A 45 -24.19 -7.67 -8.95
C GLU A 45 -23.71 -8.16 -10.32
N ALA A 46 -22.52 -8.74 -10.36
CA ALA A 46 -21.93 -9.31 -11.57
C ALA A 46 -22.29 -10.80 -11.79
N GLY A 47 -23.14 -11.37 -10.92
CA GLY A 47 -23.56 -12.77 -11.02
C GLY A 47 -22.42 -13.75 -10.71
N THR A 48 -22.32 -14.83 -11.51
CA THR A 48 -21.27 -15.85 -11.35
C THR A 48 -20.09 -15.55 -12.26
N VAL A 49 -18.91 -15.41 -11.66
CA VAL A 49 -17.64 -15.07 -12.33
C VAL A 49 -16.59 -16.13 -12.06
N ARG A 50 -15.86 -16.55 -13.09
CA ARG A 50 -14.76 -17.50 -12.95
C ARG A 50 -13.50 -16.80 -12.41
N THR A 51 -12.84 -17.36 -11.44
CA THR A 51 -11.56 -16.88 -10.93
C THR A 51 -10.51 -16.89 -12.03
N GLY A 52 -9.81 -15.77 -12.23
CA GLY A 52 -8.81 -15.61 -13.30
C GLY A 52 -9.36 -15.04 -14.61
N THR A 53 -10.68 -14.81 -14.72
CA THR A 53 -11.28 -14.11 -15.88
C THR A 53 -11.38 -12.61 -15.58
N ALA A 54 -11.44 -11.78 -16.63
CA ALA A 54 -11.64 -10.35 -16.48
C ALA A 54 -13.03 -10.07 -15.88
N LEU A 55 -13.10 -9.23 -14.86
CA LEU A 55 -14.32 -8.66 -14.33
C LEU A 55 -14.19 -7.14 -14.35
N ALA A 56 -15.00 -6.50 -15.18
CA ALA A 56 -15.10 -5.04 -15.22
C ALA A 56 -16.56 -4.64 -14.97
N HIS A 57 -16.75 -3.49 -14.32
CA HIS A 57 -18.05 -2.88 -14.09
C HIS A 57 -17.95 -1.37 -14.23
N VAL A 58 -19.02 -0.75 -14.71
CA VAL A 58 -19.10 0.70 -14.90
C VAL A 58 -20.16 1.26 -13.96
N PHE A 59 -19.77 2.15 -13.06
CA PHE A 59 -20.68 2.90 -12.21
C PHE A 59 -20.97 4.26 -12.85
N GLU A 60 -22.15 4.37 -13.45
CA GLU A 60 -22.63 5.63 -14.03
C GLU A 60 -23.19 6.54 -12.95
N PHE A 61 -22.92 7.83 -13.07
CA PHE A 61 -23.42 8.85 -12.16
C PHE A 61 -23.76 10.15 -12.89
N THR A 62 -24.51 11.00 -12.20
CA THR A 62 -24.84 12.36 -12.64
C THR A 62 -24.55 13.31 -11.49
N ASN A 63 -23.94 14.45 -11.78
CA ASN A 63 -23.91 15.57 -10.85
C ASN A 63 -25.29 16.22 -10.82
N THR A 64 -26.06 15.94 -9.78
CA THR A 64 -27.41 16.47 -9.58
C THR A 64 -27.45 17.78 -8.78
N GLY A 65 -26.28 18.22 -8.28
CA GLY A 65 -26.11 19.49 -7.60
C GLY A 65 -26.07 20.68 -8.56
N PRO A 66 -26.24 21.90 -8.05
CA PRO A 66 -26.16 23.14 -8.85
C PRO A 66 -24.72 23.53 -9.18
N ASP A 67 -23.75 23.03 -8.42
CA ASP A 67 -22.35 23.42 -8.49
C ASP A 67 -21.51 22.39 -9.23
N THR A 68 -20.30 22.79 -9.59
CA THR A 68 -19.30 21.86 -10.17
C THR A 68 -18.78 20.94 -9.08
N VAL A 69 -18.73 19.62 -9.37
CA VAL A 69 -18.18 18.59 -8.50
C VAL A 69 -16.81 18.16 -9.00
N GLU A 70 -15.85 18.09 -8.11
CA GLU A 70 -14.53 17.50 -8.33
C GLU A 70 -14.39 16.18 -7.56
N ILE A 71 -14.14 15.07 -8.26
CA ILE A 71 -13.78 13.79 -7.63
C ILE A 71 -12.32 13.86 -7.20
N VAL A 72 -12.09 13.90 -5.88
CA VAL A 72 -10.78 14.09 -5.24
C VAL A 72 -10.05 12.76 -5.13
N ASP A 73 -10.75 11.70 -4.66
CA ASP A 73 -10.14 10.40 -4.38
C ASP A 73 -11.09 9.25 -4.68
N LEU A 74 -10.51 8.12 -5.07
CA LEU A 74 -11.16 6.82 -5.27
C LEU A 74 -10.43 5.79 -4.41
N ARG A 75 -11.01 5.45 -3.26
CA ARG A 75 -10.41 4.51 -2.32
C ARG A 75 -10.99 3.11 -2.49
N ALA A 76 -10.21 2.21 -3.02
CA ALA A 76 -10.54 0.80 -3.17
C ALA A 76 -10.38 0.03 -1.84
N SER A 77 -11.28 -0.93 -1.57
CA SER A 77 -11.22 -1.79 -0.36
C SER A 77 -10.08 -2.80 -0.36
N CYS A 78 -9.46 -3.07 -1.51
CA CYS A 78 -8.30 -3.96 -1.67
C CYS A 78 -7.45 -3.55 -2.86
N GLY A 79 -6.19 -4.00 -2.91
CA GLY A 79 -5.33 -3.86 -4.08
C GLY A 79 -5.75 -4.70 -5.30
N CYS A 80 -6.86 -5.44 -5.17
CA CYS A 80 -7.46 -6.21 -6.26
C CYS A 80 -8.39 -5.38 -7.17
N LEU A 81 -8.68 -4.13 -6.78
CA LEU A 81 -9.54 -3.20 -7.52
C LEU A 81 -8.69 -2.13 -8.18
N THR A 82 -8.98 -1.85 -9.44
CA THR A 82 -8.38 -0.76 -10.21
C THR A 82 -9.49 0.15 -10.71
N PRO A 83 -9.80 1.25 -10.00
CA PRO A 83 -10.75 2.25 -10.47
C PRO A 83 -10.10 3.19 -11.48
N HIS A 84 -10.83 3.57 -12.52
CA HIS A 84 -10.43 4.52 -13.54
C HIS A 84 -11.51 5.57 -13.79
N LEU A 85 -11.10 6.82 -13.96
CA LEU A 85 -11.93 7.97 -14.33
C LEU A 85 -11.35 8.64 -15.57
N ASP A 86 -12.21 8.99 -16.53
CA ASP A 86 -11.79 9.74 -17.70
C ASP A 86 -11.46 11.20 -17.36
N LYS A 87 -12.20 11.77 -16.43
CA LYS A 87 -11.97 13.12 -15.89
C LYS A 87 -12.39 13.21 -14.42
N ARG A 88 -11.96 14.29 -13.75
CA ARG A 88 -12.28 14.49 -12.33
C ARG A 88 -13.32 15.55 -12.05
N VAL A 89 -13.61 16.45 -13.01
CA VAL A 89 -14.47 17.63 -12.80
C VAL A 89 -15.72 17.49 -13.64
N TYR A 90 -16.90 17.64 -13.01
CA TYR A 90 -18.22 17.48 -13.60
C TYR A 90 -19.11 18.67 -13.28
N ARG A 91 -19.65 19.33 -14.29
CA ARG A 91 -20.58 20.46 -14.16
C ARG A 91 -21.94 19.99 -13.69
N ALA A 92 -22.79 20.92 -13.23
CA ALA A 92 -24.19 20.66 -12.91
C ALA A 92 -24.91 19.97 -14.07
N GLY A 93 -25.61 18.87 -13.78
CA GLY A 93 -26.34 18.03 -14.77
C GLY A 93 -25.43 17.13 -15.61
N GLU A 94 -24.11 17.16 -15.46
CA GLU A 94 -23.20 16.37 -16.27
C GLU A 94 -23.16 14.91 -15.83
N HIS A 95 -23.09 14.00 -16.80
CA HIS A 95 -22.93 12.56 -16.58
C HIS A 95 -21.47 12.17 -16.55
N GLY A 96 -21.15 11.17 -15.73
CA GLY A 96 -19.84 10.57 -15.64
C GLY A 96 -19.91 9.07 -15.40
N ALA A 97 -18.75 8.41 -15.49
CA ALA A 97 -18.61 6.99 -15.25
C ALA A 97 -17.32 6.69 -14.49
N ILE A 98 -17.39 5.74 -13.57
CA ILE A 98 -16.23 5.14 -12.92
C ILE A 98 -16.11 3.71 -13.45
N HIS A 99 -15.03 3.44 -14.16
CA HIS A 99 -14.70 2.10 -14.64
C HIS A 99 -13.95 1.37 -13.53
N LEU A 100 -14.45 0.22 -13.09
CA LEU A 100 -13.86 -0.59 -12.05
C LEU A 100 -13.44 -1.94 -12.63
N GLU A 101 -12.15 -2.27 -12.56
CA GLU A 101 -11.63 -3.59 -12.87
C GLU A 101 -11.31 -4.34 -11.58
N VAL A 102 -11.61 -5.64 -11.57
CA VAL A 102 -11.32 -6.54 -10.44
C VAL A 102 -10.33 -7.62 -10.89
N ASN A 103 -9.21 -7.72 -10.22
CA ASN A 103 -8.31 -8.87 -10.38
C ASN A 103 -8.93 -10.08 -9.68
N THR A 104 -9.63 -10.89 -10.44
CA THR A 104 -10.36 -12.06 -9.94
C THR A 104 -9.45 -13.23 -9.58
N LEU A 105 -8.21 -13.26 -10.09
CA LEU A 105 -7.25 -14.34 -9.84
C LEU A 105 -6.88 -14.48 -8.36
N THR A 106 -6.83 -13.34 -7.66
CA THR A 106 -6.49 -13.29 -6.23
C THR A 106 -7.71 -13.48 -5.32
N GLN A 107 -8.90 -13.70 -5.89
CA GLN A 107 -10.14 -13.81 -5.13
C GLN A 107 -10.46 -15.26 -4.77
N PRO A 108 -10.81 -15.57 -3.52
CA PRO A 108 -11.25 -16.92 -3.14
C PRO A 108 -12.60 -17.26 -3.75
N ALA A 109 -12.88 -18.54 -3.92
CA ALA A 109 -14.19 -19.02 -4.35
C ALA A 109 -15.29 -18.64 -3.34
N GLY A 110 -16.52 -18.49 -3.82
CA GLY A 110 -17.68 -18.13 -3.03
C GLY A 110 -18.16 -16.71 -3.28
N LEU A 111 -18.99 -16.18 -2.39
CA LEU A 111 -19.52 -14.82 -2.49
C LEU A 111 -18.45 -13.79 -2.13
N GLN A 112 -18.21 -12.85 -3.05
CA GLN A 112 -17.27 -11.75 -2.87
C GLN A 112 -18.01 -10.42 -2.95
N SER A 113 -17.49 -9.44 -2.22
CA SER A 113 -18.01 -8.08 -2.21
C SER A 113 -16.86 -7.09 -2.12
N TRP A 114 -16.81 -6.19 -3.06
CA TRP A 114 -15.81 -5.12 -3.15
C TRP A 114 -16.47 -3.77 -2.96
N ARG A 115 -15.77 -2.86 -2.28
CA ARG A 115 -16.23 -1.50 -2.03
C ARG A 115 -15.26 -0.51 -2.65
N LEU A 116 -15.83 0.54 -3.26
CA LEU A 116 -15.10 1.71 -3.72
C LEU A 116 -15.70 2.94 -3.02
N GLU A 117 -14.91 3.67 -2.28
CA GLU A 117 -15.28 4.95 -1.68
C GLU A 117 -14.88 6.08 -2.62
N VAL A 118 -15.84 6.91 -2.99
CA VAL A 118 -15.66 8.07 -3.85
C VAL A 118 -15.72 9.31 -2.98
N SER A 119 -14.60 10.03 -2.85
CA SER A 119 -14.54 11.32 -2.18
C SER A 119 -14.59 12.43 -3.22
N TYR A 120 -15.49 13.40 -3.02
CA TYR A 120 -15.66 14.51 -3.95
C TYR A 120 -15.85 15.82 -3.20
N ARG A 121 -15.65 16.94 -3.90
CA ARG A 121 -15.83 18.29 -3.38
C ARG A 121 -16.72 19.10 -4.31
N ALA A 122 -17.67 19.83 -3.71
CA ALA A 122 -18.55 20.76 -4.40
C ALA A 122 -18.74 22.01 -3.55
N ASP A 123 -18.63 23.18 -4.12
CA ASP A 123 -18.74 24.48 -3.42
C ASP A 123 -17.92 24.50 -2.08
N GLY A 124 -16.69 23.97 -2.12
CA GLY A 124 -15.83 23.89 -0.94
C GLY A 124 -16.24 22.88 0.14
N LYS A 125 -17.31 22.12 -0.06
CA LYS A 125 -17.78 21.08 0.85
C LYS A 125 -17.35 19.71 0.38
N ASP A 126 -16.88 18.88 1.30
CA ASP A 126 -16.53 17.51 1.03
C ASP A 126 -17.75 16.59 1.10
N GLY A 127 -17.88 15.70 0.13
CA GLY A 127 -18.92 14.67 0.05
C GLY A 127 -18.31 13.30 -0.17
N GLN A 128 -19.06 12.25 0.14
CA GLN A 128 -18.64 10.87 -0.04
C GLN A 128 -19.79 10.01 -0.58
N ALA A 129 -19.43 9.06 -1.44
CA ALA A 129 -20.34 8.02 -1.90
C ALA A 129 -19.64 6.65 -1.82
N ALA A 130 -20.40 5.63 -1.46
CA ALA A 130 -19.91 4.26 -1.39
C ALA A 130 -20.54 3.42 -2.51
N LEU A 131 -19.69 2.81 -3.31
CA LEU A 131 -20.10 1.89 -4.40
C LEU A 131 -19.72 0.47 -4.00
N ARG A 132 -20.58 -0.48 -4.36
CA ARG A 132 -20.37 -1.89 -4.06
C ARG A 132 -20.61 -2.76 -5.28
N LEU A 133 -19.65 -3.65 -5.56
CA LEU A 133 -19.79 -4.71 -6.56
C LEU A 133 -19.77 -6.06 -5.86
N ARG A 134 -20.71 -6.96 -6.20
CA ARG A 134 -20.77 -8.33 -5.68
C ARG A 134 -20.71 -9.34 -6.82
N ALA A 135 -20.09 -10.48 -6.55
CA ALA A 135 -20.10 -11.62 -7.47
C ALA A 135 -19.97 -12.93 -6.70
N ARG A 136 -20.42 -14.02 -7.32
CA ARG A 136 -20.13 -15.39 -6.88
C ARG A 136 -18.93 -15.91 -7.66
N MET A 137 -17.79 -16.06 -7.01
CA MET A 137 -16.57 -16.58 -7.62
C MET A 137 -16.60 -18.11 -7.72
N VAL A 138 -16.25 -18.63 -8.90
CA VAL A 138 -16.10 -20.09 -9.16
C VAL A 138 -14.68 -20.33 -9.62
N GLN A 139 -14.00 -21.26 -8.97
CA GLN A 139 -12.61 -21.61 -9.27
C GLN A 139 -12.53 -22.92 -10.05
N GLU A 140 -12.20 -22.84 -11.32
CA GLU A 140 -11.96 -23.99 -12.21
C GLU A 140 -10.46 -24.18 -12.47
N ILE A 141 -9.73 -23.07 -12.50
CA ILE A 141 -8.28 -23.01 -12.70
C ILE A 141 -7.64 -22.45 -11.44
N VAL A 142 -6.57 -23.08 -11.00
CA VAL A 142 -5.78 -22.68 -9.83
C VAL A 142 -4.43 -22.18 -10.30
N VAL A 143 -4.13 -20.91 -10.03
CA VAL A 143 -2.79 -20.32 -10.21
C VAL A 143 -2.16 -20.17 -8.84
N GLN A 144 -1.01 -20.80 -8.64
CA GLN A 144 -0.35 -20.83 -7.35
C GLN A 144 1.15 -20.50 -7.45
N PRO A 145 1.58 -19.42 -6.78
CA PRO A 145 0.77 -18.45 -6.05
C PRO A 145 -0.03 -17.54 -7.01
N ALA A 146 -1.19 -17.05 -6.55
CA ALA A 146 -2.01 -16.10 -7.31
C ALA A 146 -1.45 -14.66 -7.28
N ALA A 147 -0.52 -14.39 -6.36
CA ALA A 147 0.26 -13.15 -6.25
C ALA A 147 1.66 -13.52 -5.72
N LEU A 148 2.70 -12.81 -6.18
CA LEU A 148 4.06 -12.98 -5.71
C LEU A 148 4.49 -11.77 -4.87
N VAL A 149 5.19 -12.03 -3.77
CA VAL A 149 5.91 -11.01 -3.01
C VAL A 149 7.37 -11.43 -2.94
N LEU A 150 8.24 -10.67 -3.60
CA LEU A 150 9.67 -10.93 -3.68
C LEU A 150 10.41 -9.88 -2.86
N VAL A 151 11.00 -10.31 -1.73
CA VAL A 151 11.89 -9.46 -0.92
C VAL A 151 13.29 -9.99 -1.09
N ALA A 152 14.16 -9.22 -1.74
CA ALA A 152 15.48 -9.71 -2.09
C ALA A 152 16.56 -8.63 -2.15
N ASP A 153 17.75 -9.00 -1.72
CA ASP A 153 18.99 -8.24 -1.86
C ASP A 153 19.84 -8.69 -3.08
N ARG A 154 19.40 -9.73 -3.78
CA ARG A 154 20.08 -10.37 -4.92
C ARG A 154 19.07 -10.92 -5.91
N ALA A 155 19.56 -11.42 -7.05
CA ALA A 155 18.72 -12.15 -8.00
C ALA A 155 17.98 -13.30 -7.32
N LEU A 156 16.69 -13.42 -7.60
CA LEU A 156 15.81 -14.42 -7.00
C LEU A 156 14.98 -15.09 -8.10
N GLY A 157 14.85 -16.41 -8.00
CA GLY A 157 13.96 -17.20 -8.84
C GLY A 157 12.75 -17.69 -8.07
N HIS A 158 11.59 -17.70 -8.72
CA HIS A 158 10.35 -18.25 -8.20
C HIS A 158 9.59 -19.01 -9.28
N THR A 159 8.57 -19.74 -8.88
CA THR A 159 7.73 -20.52 -9.80
C THR A 159 6.27 -20.22 -9.59
N ILE A 160 5.53 -20.11 -10.71
CA ILE A 160 4.08 -20.05 -10.71
C ILE A 160 3.57 -21.33 -11.35
N THR A 161 2.62 -21.99 -10.71
CA THR A 161 1.98 -23.22 -11.24
C THR A 161 0.55 -22.90 -11.62
N VAL A 162 0.15 -23.27 -12.83
CA VAL A 162 -1.23 -23.21 -13.32
C VAL A 162 -1.76 -24.64 -13.34
N LYS A 163 -2.85 -24.93 -12.63
CA LYS A 163 -3.55 -26.20 -12.63
C LYS A 163 -4.96 -26.03 -13.14
N ASP A 164 -5.33 -26.82 -14.14
CA ASP A 164 -6.67 -26.88 -14.69
C ASP A 164 -7.24 -28.26 -14.46
N SER A 165 -8.33 -28.34 -13.70
CA SER A 165 -9.01 -29.62 -13.35
C SER A 165 -10.17 -29.97 -14.27
N ARG A 166 -10.42 -29.18 -15.31
CA ARG A 166 -11.48 -29.43 -16.29
C ARG A 166 -11.16 -30.63 -17.18
N ARG A 167 -12.18 -31.19 -17.81
CA ARG A 167 -11.99 -32.33 -18.75
C ARG A 167 -11.14 -31.96 -19.98
N GLN A 168 -11.20 -30.71 -20.40
CA GLN A 168 -10.38 -30.15 -21.48
C GLN A 168 -9.53 -29.03 -20.90
N PRO A 169 -8.32 -29.34 -20.40
CA PRO A 169 -7.48 -28.36 -19.78
C PRO A 169 -6.94 -27.35 -20.81
N LEU A 170 -6.80 -26.10 -20.37
CA LEU A 170 -6.16 -25.08 -21.18
C LEU A 170 -4.67 -25.35 -21.39
N THR A 171 -4.13 -24.72 -22.45
CA THR A 171 -2.68 -24.69 -22.71
C THR A 171 -2.18 -23.26 -22.53
N VAL A 172 -1.10 -23.09 -21.77
CA VAL A 172 -0.39 -21.81 -21.69
C VAL A 172 0.38 -21.60 -22.98
N THR A 173 0.01 -20.58 -23.75
CA THR A 173 0.60 -20.28 -25.06
C THR A 173 1.78 -19.32 -24.99
N ALA A 174 1.75 -18.37 -24.03
CA ALA A 174 2.80 -17.42 -23.80
C ALA A 174 2.78 -16.89 -22.37
N VAL A 175 3.91 -16.34 -21.91
CA VAL A 175 4.03 -15.57 -20.68
C VAL A 175 4.80 -14.30 -20.95
N ARG A 176 4.41 -13.21 -20.31
CA ARG A 176 5.07 -11.90 -20.41
C ARG A 176 5.16 -11.25 -19.06
N SER A 177 6.17 -10.48 -18.83
CA SER A 177 6.30 -9.60 -17.66
C SER A 177 6.12 -8.15 -18.09
N SER A 178 5.65 -7.30 -17.18
CA SER A 178 5.50 -5.85 -17.39
C SER A 178 6.84 -5.12 -17.49
N THR A 179 7.94 -5.76 -17.05
CA THR A 179 9.29 -5.18 -17.09
C THR A 179 10.32 -6.19 -17.63
N PRO A 180 11.32 -5.76 -18.44
CA PRO A 180 12.37 -6.63 -18.92
C PRO A 180 13.31 -7.11 -17.79
N ALA A 181 13.34 -6.43 -16.65
CA ALA A 181 14.13 -6.82 -15.50
C ALA A 181 13.56 -8.03 -14.74
N LEU A 182 12.36 -8.48 -15.11
CA LEU A 182 11.72 -9.70 -14.60
C LEU A 182 11.54 -10.68 -15.77
N SER A 183 12.40 -11.67 -15.90
CA SER A 183 12.31 -12.67 -16.96
C SER A 183 11.32 -13.78 -16.57
N VAL A 184 10.50 -14.20 -17.53
CA VAL A 184 9.50 -15.25 -17.36
C VAL A 184 9.58 -16.27 -18.49
N ALA A 185 9.43 -17.55 -18.16
CA ALA A 185 9.48 -18.64 -19.14
C ALA A 185 8.55 -19.78 -18.74
N VAL A 186 7.86 -20.37 -19.71
CA VAL A 186 7.08 -21.59 -19.49
C VAL A 186 8.05 -22.78 -19.48
N ARG A 187 8.01 -23.57 -18.40
CA ARG A 187 8.75 -24.84 -18.35
C ARG A 187 7.93 -25.91 -19.07
N PRO A 188 8.53 -26.69 -19.97
CA PRO A 188 7.83 -27.81 -20.60
C PRO A 188 7.22 -28.73 -19.53
N SER A 189 5.93 -29.05 -19.68
CA SER A 189 5.26 -30.01 -18.79
C SER A 189 5.65 -31.43 -19.18
N THR A 190 6.16 -32.21 -18.21
CA THR A 190 6.50 -33.64 -18.41
C THR A 190 5.43 -34.57 -17.84
N GLY A 191 4.32 -34.01 -17.29
CA GLY A 191 3.27 -34.77 -16.61
C GLY A 191 1.95 -34.83 -17.38
N PRO A 192 1.06 -35.79 -17.04
CA PRO A 192 -0.26 -35.89 -17.62
C PRO A 192 -1.14 -34.69 -17.20
N GLY A 193 -1.69 -34.00 -18.19
CA GLY A 193 -2.87 -33.14 -18.14
C GLY A 193 -2.87 -31.92 -17.24
N GLY A 194 -3.15 -30.76 -17.80
CA GLY A 194 -3.69 -29.59 -17.09
C GLY A 194 -2.76 -28.82 -16.15
N GLN A 195 -1.46 -29.11 -16.10
CA GLN A 195 -0.52 -28.37 -15.28
C GLN A 195 0.57 -27.70 -16.12
N ALA A 196 0.74 -26.37 -15.95
CA ALA A 196 1.87 -25.63 -16.50
C ALA A 196 2.67 -24.98 -15.36
N THR A 197 3.99 -24.94 -15.53
CA THR A 197 4.92 -24.30 -14.60
C THR A 197 5.61 -23.14 -15.28
N ILE A 198 5.66 -22.00 -14.64
CA ILE A 198 6.25 -20.77 -15.15
C ILE A 198 7.38 -20.37 -14.21
N ASP A 199 8.58 -20.30 -14.75
CA ASP A 199 9.74 -19.78 -14.03
C ASP A 199 9.74 -18.26 -14.11
N VAL A 200 9.88 -17.61 -12.97
CA VAL A 200 9.99 -16.16 -12.82
C VAL A 200 11.35 -15.87 -12.21
N ARG A 201 12.15 -15.01 -12.85
CA ARG A 201 13.49 -14.66 -12.38
C ARG A 201 13.68 -13.16 -12.39
N MET A 202 14.05 -12.61 -11.25
CA MET A 202 14.43 -11.21 -11.10
C MET A 202 15.90 -11.04 -11.53
N SER A 203 16.17 -10.05 -12.39
CA SER A 203 17.52 -9.67 -12.79
C SER A 203 18.36 -9.21 -11.58
N PRO A 204 19.69 -9.46 -11.57
CA PRO A 204 20.60 -8.84 -10.62
C PRO A 204 20.54 -7.31 -10.62
N ASP A 205 20.27 -6.71 -11.79
CA ASP A 205 20.23 -5.26 -12.01
C ASP A 205 18.83 -4.65 -11.78
N PHE A 206 17.92 -5.42 -11.16
CA PHE A 206 16.60 -4.89 -10.84
C PHE A 206 16.73 -3.66 -9.94
N PRO A 207 16.06 -2.52 -10.25
CA PRO A 207 16.17 -1.28 -9.48
C PRO A 207 15.85 -1.48 -7.99
N ALA A 208 16.57 -0.77 -7.12
CA ALA A 208 16.28 -0.78 -5.69
C ALA A 208 14.93 -0.09 -5.40
N GLY A 209 14.28 -0.52 -4.31
CA GLY A 209 12.99 0.02 -3.88
C GLY A 209 11.84 -0.96 -4.05
N ARG A 210 10.62 -0.46 -3.83
CA ARG A 210 9.39 -1.22 -3.99
C ARG A 210 8.81 -0.98 -5.38
N HIS A 211 8.50 -2.08 -6.07
CA HIS A 211 7.94 -2.09 -7.42
C HIS A 211 6.72 -3.01 -7.46
N GLU A 212 5.72 -2.61 -8.24
CA GLU A 212 4.53 -3.39 -8.52
C GLU A 212 4.54 -3.77 -10.00
N GLU A 213 4.67 -5.05 -10.26
CA GLU A 213 4.83 -5.63 -11.59
C GLU A 213 3.74 -6.66 -11.86
N ILE A 214 3.59 -7.08 -13.09
CA ILE A 214 2.60 -8.07 -13.51
C ILE A 214 3.26 -9.15 -14.35
N VAL A 215 2.94 -10.42 -14.06
CA VAL A 215 3.19 -11.54 -14.95
C VAL A 215 1.88 -11.93 -15.63
N SER A 216 1.81 -11.71 -16.93
CA SER A 216 0.66 -12.08 -17.78
C SER A 216 0.85 -13.47 -18.35
N ILE A 217 -0.12 -14.34 -18.12
CA ILE A 217 -0.17 -15.73 -18.59
C ILE A 217 -1.25 -15.82 -19.66
N TYR A 218 -0.85 -16.05 -20.90
CA TYR A 218 -1.76 -16.18 -22.04
C TYR A 218 -2.08 -17.64 -22.31
N THR A 219 -3.33 -17.91 -22.65
CA THR A 219 -3.80 -19.28 -22.90
C THR A 219 -4.60 -19.37 -24.21
N ASN A 220 -4.85 -20.62 -24.65
CA ASN A 220 -5.71 -20.91 -25.79
C ASN A 220 -7.20 -20.89 -25.48
N ASP A 221 -7.60 -20.71 -24.21
CA ASP A 221 -9.00 -20.68 -23.79
C ASP A 221 -9.57 -19.25 -23.91
N PRO A 222 -10.65 -19.03 -24.67
CA PRO A 222 -11.26 -17.71 -24.84
C PRO A 222 -11.74 -17.07 -23.53
N ALA A 223 -12.15 -17.88 -22.53
CA ALA A 223 -12.59 -17.37 -21.22
C ALA A 223 -11.40 -16.97 -20.33
N TYR A 224 -10.22 -17.55 -20.57
CA TYR A 224 -8.99 -17.31 -19.79
C TYR A 224 -7.85 -16.79 -20.66
N ARG A 225 -8.16 -15.91 -21.63
CA ARG A 225 -7.16 -15.40 -22.59
C ARG A 225 -5.90 -14.87 -21.92
N GLU A 226 -6.08 -14.16 -20.81
CA GLU A 226 -5.00 -13.58 -20.03
C GLU A 226 -5.33 -13.69 -18.55
N MET A 227 -4.42 -14.28 -17.78
CA MET A 227 -4.46 -14.29 -16.32
C MET A 227 -3.29 -13.44 -15.81
N ARG A 228 -3.58 -12.45 -14.97
CA ARG A 228 -2.60 -11.48 -14.46
C ARG A 228 -2.22 -11.79 -13.03
N VAL A 229 -0.97 -12.19 -12.82
CA VAL A 229 -0.39 -12.45 -11.50
C VAL A 229 0.34 -11.19 -11.06
N PRO A 230 -0.12 -10.48 -10.02
CA PRO A 230 0.58 -9.33 -9.47
C PRO A 230 1.86 -9.79 -8.77
N VAL A 231 2.94 -9.01 -8.94
CA VAL A 231 4.25 -9.26 -8.37
C VAL A 231 4.73 -8.01 -7.66
N THR A 232 4.72 -8.03 -6.34
CA THR A 232 5.34 -6.97 -5.53
C THR A 232 6.79 -7.32 -5.30
N ILE A 233 7.70 -6.43 -5.67
CA ILE A 233 9.14 -6.60 -5.49
C ILE A 233 9.64 -5.52 -4.52
N ASP A 234 10.20 -5.93 -3.39
CA ASP A 234 10.95 -5.07 -2.46
C ASP A 234 12.44 -5.38 -2.65
N ARG A 235 13.07 -4.65 -3.57
CA ARG A 235 14.48 -4.79 -3.88
C ARG A 235 15.31 -3.96 -2.91
N ARG A 236 15.95 -4.64 -1.96
CA ARG A 236 16.80 -3.99 -0.97
C ARG A 236 18.23 -3.89 -1.47
N PRO A 237 18.92 -2.76 -1.22
CA PRO A 237 20.36 -2.69 -1.45
C PRO A 237 21.05 -3.80 -0.66
N ARG A 238 21.95 -4.53 -1.31
CA ARG A 238 22.76 -5.53 -0.60
C ARG A 238 23.82 -4.81 0.21
N GLU A 239 23.70 -4.89 1.55
CA GLU A 239 24.79 -4.52 2.43
C GLU A 239 25.92 -5.53 2.28
N ARG A 240 26.94 -5.19 1.53
CA ARG A 240 28.10 -6.05 1.29
C ARG A 240 29.09 -5.98 2.44
N VAL A 241 29.41 -4.75 2.84
CA VAL A 241 30.35 -4.51 3.91
C VAL A 241 29.60 -4.37 5.23
N LEU A 242 29.93 -5.22 6.18
CA LEU A 242 29.36 -5.23 7.52
C LEU A 242 30.33 -4.55 8.49
N ALA A 243 29.79 -3.74 9.37
CA ALA A 243 30.51 -3.18 10.51
C ALA A 243 30.29 -4.03 11.77
N ARG A 244 31.32 -4.31 12.52
CA ARG A 244 31.26 -5.01 13.80
C ARG A 244 32.11 -4.28 14.86
N PRO A 245 31.52 -3.83 15.97
CA PRO A 245 30.10 -3.89 16.30
C PRO A 245 29.25 -2.98 15.40
N HIS A 246 27.93 -3.20 15.39
CA HIS A 246 26.95 -2.41 14.60
C HIS A 246 26.49 -1.14 15.33
N GLU A 247 26.90 -0.97 16.58
CA GLU A 247 26.71 0.22 17.43
C GLU A 247 27.89 0.39 18.36
N ILE A 248 28.14 1.58 18.86
CA ILE A 248 29.19 1.91 19.77
C ILE A 248 28.60 2.50 21.04
N ASP A 249 28.65 1.74 22.12
CA ASP A 249 28.29 2.20 23.45
C ASP A 249 29.55 2.31 24.31
N LEU A 250 29.79 3.51 24.87
CA LEU A 250 30.91 3.81 25.70
C LEU A 250 30.46 4.41 27.04
N MET A 251 31.23 4.13 28.07
CA MET A 251 31.08 4.75 29.37
C MET A 251 32.49 5.12 29.86
N ALA A 252 32.66 6.33 30.35
CA ALA A 252 33.90 6.77 30.94
C ALA A 252 33.64 7.38 32.32
N PRO A 253 34.33 6.89 33.41
CA PRO A 253 34.25 7.49 34.72
C PRO A 253 34.61 8.98 34.71
N PRO A 254 34.21 9.76 35.73
CA PRO A 254 34.69 11.12 35.91
C PRO A 254 36.22 11.18 35.86
N ASP A 255 36.76 12.22 35.23
CA ASP A 255 38.21 12.52 35.13
C ASP A 255 39.05 11.48 34.36
N GLN A 256 38.44 10.52 33.68
CA GLN A 256 39.16 9.60 32.81
C GLN A 256 38.89 9.88 31.32
N PRO A 257 39.85 9.64 30.42
CA PRO A 257 39.64 9.75 29.00
C PRO A 257 38.62 8.67 28.52
N VAL A 258 37.80 9.04 27.56
CA VAL A 258 36.87 8.07 26.95
C VAL A 258 37.68 7.01 26.18
N PRO A 259 37.45 5.72 26.44
CA PRO A 259 38.15 4.66 25.71
C PRO A 259 37.81 4.68 24.22
N SER A 260 38.81 4.48 23.35
CA SER A 260 38.53 4.34 21.92
C SER A 260 37.96 2.95 21.61
N ARG A 261 37.10 2.88 20.61
CA ARG A 261 36.50 1.63 20.11
C ARG A 261 37.00 1.30 18.70
N ILE A 262 37.26 0.02 18.47
CA ILE A 262 37.59 -0.48 17.13
C ILE A 262 36.33 -1.07 16.51
N VAL A 263 36.06 -0.65 15.30
CA VAL A 263 35.02 -1.21 14.39
C VAL A 263 35.73 -1.92 13.26
N LEU A 264 35.35 -3.15 13.00
CA LEU A 264 35.85 -3.95 11.89
C LEU A 264 34.85 -3.86 10.73
N LEU A 265 35.36 -3.48 9.57
CA LEU A 265 34.59 -3.49 8.31
C LEU A 265 35.03 -4.71 7.50
N GLN A 266 34.12 -5.58 7.17
CA GLN A 266 34.41 -6.81 6.41
C GLN A 266 33.36 -7.01 5.32
N ASP A 267 33.83 -7.30 4.10
CA ASP A 267 32.98 -7.71 3.00
C ASP A 267 32.48 -9.16 3.18
N ARG A 268 31.20 -9.41 2.89
CA ARG A 268 30.60 -10.75 3.01
C ARG A 268 31.23 -11.79 2.08
N ASP A 269 31.73 -11.35 0.93
CA ASP A 269 32.38 -12.20 -0.07
C ASP A 269 33.92 -12.14 0.06
N ASN A 270 34.44 -11.63 1.19
CA ASN A 270 35.86 -11.53 1.53
C ASN A 270 36.70 -10.73 0.50
N GLN A 271 36.07 -9.77 -0.17
CA GLN A 271 36.76 -8.86 -1.08
C GLN A 271 37.39 -7.69 -0.33
N ALA A 272 38.30 -7.00 -1.01
CA ALA A 272 38.97 -5.84 -0.43
C ALA A 272 37.99 -4.71 -0.10
N VAL A 273 38.05 -4.22 1.14
CA VAL A 273 37.28 -3.07 1.61
C VAL A 273 38.16 -1.84 1.56
N VAL A 274 37.70 -0.81 0.81
CA VAL A 274 38.35 0.50 0.75
C VAL A 274 37.36 1.55 1.26
N VAL A 275 37.69 2.20 2.35
CA VAL A 275 36.93 3.33 2.91
C VAL A 275 37.31 4.59 2.18
N GLN A 276 36.32 5.35 1.70
CA GLN A 276 36.49 6.62 1.05
C GLN A 276 36.62 7.77 2.05
N ASP A 277 35.66 7.81 2.99
CA ASP A 277 35.48 8.88 3.95
C ASP A 277 34.76 8.40 5.20
N ILE A 278 35.04 9.02 6.35
CA ILE A 278 34.30 8.82 7.60
C ILE A 278 34.08 10.18 8.25
N HIS A 279 32.83 10.49 8.59
CA HIS A 279 32.46 11.67 9.36
C HIS A 279 31.41 11.33 10.42
N ALA A 280 31.38 12.08 11.49
CA ALA A 280 30.35 12.00 12.52
C ALA A 280 29.51 13.28 12.50
N ASP A 281 28.24 13.18 12.90
CA ASP A 281 27.35 14.35 13.02
C ASP A 281 27.78 15.28 14.17
N ASP A 282 28.43 14.70 15.20
CA ASP A 282 28.95 15.47 16.34
C ASP A 282 30.48 15.59 16.25
N PRO A 283 31.07 16.81 16.34
CA PRO A 283 32.50 17.05 16.24
C PRO A 283 33.32 16.49 17.41
N ALA A 284 32.68 16.06 18.49
CA ALA A 284 33.36 15.36 19.58
C ALA A 284 33.81 13.94 19.18
N VAL A 285 33.19 13.35 18.13
CA VAL A 285 33.53 12.03 17.63
C VAL A 285 34.50 12.12 16.47
N THR A 286 35.60 11.42 16.55
CA THR A 286 36.63 11.35 15.50
C THR A 286 36.92 9.92 15.14
N ALA A 287 37.26 9.66 13.90
CA ALA A 287 37.58 8.33 13.41
C ALA A 287 38.92 8.33 12.65
N ARG A 288 39.67 7.26 12.83
CA ARG A 288 40.91 6.94 12.06
C ARG A 288 40.76 5.53 11.52
N TRP A 289 41.13 5.31 10.25
CA TRP A 289 41.06 4.00 9.65
C TRP A 289 42.29 3.63 8.86
N ALA A 290 42.49 2.33 8.66
CA ALA A 290 43.57 1.81 7.84
C ALA A 290 43.33 2.20 6.38
N ARG A 291 44.32 2.85 5.78
CA ARG A 291 44.31 3.21 4.34
C ARG A 291 44.91 2.08 3.53
N GLY A 292 44.16 1.53 2.61
CA GLY A 292 44.62 0.47 1.69
C GLY A 292 43.58 -0.63 1.54
N PRO A 293 43.63 -1.38 0.45
CA PRO A 293 42.74 -2.50 0.24
C PRO A 293 43.15 -3.67 1.12
N GLY A 294 42.17 -4.25 1.80
CA GLY A 294 42.33 -5.47 2.62
C GLY A 294 40.99 -6.16 2.79
N PRO A 295 40.95 -7.47 3.06
CA PRO A 295 39.70 -8.20 3.25
C PRO A 295 38.93 -7.71 4.49
N MET A 296 39.63 -7.00 5.38
CA MET A 296 39.10 -6.39 6.57
C MET A 296 39.77 -5.04 6.81
N THR A 297 38.97 -4.02 7.10
CA THR A 297 39.46 -2.67 7.44
C THR A 297 39.07 -2.32 8.86
N THR A 298 40.03 -1.81 9.63
CA THR A 298 39.80 -1.36 11.00
C THR A 298 39.55 0.13 11.06
N VAL A 299 38.52 0.53 11.80
CA VAL A 299 38.16 1.92 12.09
C VAL A 299 38.29 2.11 13.61
N ARG A 300 39.16 3.01 14.04
CA ARG A 300 39.27 3.40 15.45
C ARG A 300 38.43 4.66 15.66
N VAL A 301 37.43 4.56 16.51
CA VAL A 301 36.54 5.67 16.89
C VAL A 301 36.98 6.17 18.27
N SER A 302 37.11 7.47 18.40
CA SER A 302 37.53 8.15 19.64
C SER A 302 36.58 9.32 19.91
N ILE A 303 36.29 9.57 21.18
CA ILE A 303 35.44 10.67 21.63
C ILE A 303 36.28 11.63 22.47
N ASP A 304 36.30 12.89 22.11
CA ASP A 304 36.91 13.96 22.84
C ASP A 304 35.95 14.43 23.94
N ARG A 305 36.26 14.06 25.19
CA ARG A 305 35.44 14.40 26.36
C ARG A 305 35.23 15.92 26.51
N GLN A 306 36.21 16.74 26.15
CA GLN A 306 36.15 18.18 26.32
C GLN A 306 35.14 18.86 25.35
N ARG A 307 34.79 18.17 24.28
CA ARG A 307 33.83 18.63 23.29
C ARG A 307 32.42 18.11 23.53
N VAL A 308 32.22 17.19 24.44
CA VAL A 308 30.90 16.65 24.77
C VAL A 308 30.16 17.63 25.68
N HIS A 309 29.01 18.10 25.26
CA HIS A 309 28.15 18.97 26.06
C HIS A 309 27.20 18.12 26.93
N GLY A 310 27.41 18.18 28.24
CA GLY A 310 26.57 17.44 29.21
C GLY A 310 27.12 16.08 29.60
N THR A 311 26.25 15.21 30.13
CA THR A 311 26.62 13.90 30.71
C THR A 311 26.44 12.73 29.76
N ALA A 312 25.93 12.97 28.55
CA ALA A 312 25.72 11.94 27.55
C ALA A 312 25.87 12.50 26.14
N LEU A 313 26.40 11.67 25.24
CA LEU A 313 26.48 11.92 23.80
C LEU A 313 25.68 10.84 23.08
N LYS A 314 24.86 11.24 22.09
CA LYS A 314 24.24 10.33 21.12
C LYS A 314 24.37 10.97 19.74
N THR A 315 25.01 10.27 18.81
CA THR A 315 25.28 10.76 17.46
C THR A 315 25.40 9.61 16.48
N LEU A 316 25.56 9.91 15.20
CA LEU A 316 25.76 8.94 14.14
C LEU A 316 27.16 9.10 13.55
N LEU A 317 27.77 7.97 13.21
CA LEU A 317 29.04 7.89 12.48
C LEU A 317 28.75 7.33 11.08
N HIS A 318 29.04 8.12 10.07
CA HIS A 318 28.84 7.80 8.65
C HIS A 318 30.14 7.31 8.04
N ILE A 319 30.15 6.10 7.52
CA ILE A 319 31.30 5.46 6.89
C ILE A 319 30.97 5.22 5.42
N ARG A 320 31.63 5.94 4.52
CA ARG A 320 31.47 5.74 3.08
C ARG A 320 32.53 4.78 2.57
N VAL A 321 32.07 3.66 2.04
CA VAL A 321 32.91 2.62 1.44
C VAL A 321 32.89 2.82 -0.08
N LYS A 322 34.08 2.77 -0.71
CA LYS A 322 34.25 2.86 -2.17
C LYS A 322 34.27 1.48 -2.82
N GLN A 323 34.92 0.51 -2.18
CA GLN A 323 35.06 -0.86 -2.67
C GLN A 323 34.64 -1.87 -1.58
N PRO A 324 34.04 -3.01 -1.97
CA PRO A 324 33.86 -3.55 -3.33
C PRO A 324 32.74 -2.89 -4.14
N LEU A 325 31.79 -2.26 -3.48
CA LEU A 325 30.71 -1.46 -4.04
C LEU A 325 30.52 -0.19 -3.20
N PRO A 326 30.17 0.94 -3.82
CA PRO A 326 29.80 2.13 -3.04
C PRO A 326 28.68 1.81 -2.05
N GLN A 327 28.93 2.05 -0.78
CA GLN A 327 28.00 1.80 0.32
C GLN A 327 28.23 2.82 1.42
N GLU A 328 27.15 3.30 2.04
CA GLU A 328 27.19 4.07 3.26
C GLU A 328 26.74 3.19 4.44
N ILE A 329 27.55 3.16 5.50
CA ILE A 329 27.26 2.46 6.74
C ILE A 329 27.08 3.53 7.81
N VAL A 330 25.94 3.50 8.50
CA VAL A 330 25.62 4.44 9.57
C VAL A 330 25.65 3.66 10.89
N LEU A 331 26.54 4.09 11.80
CA LEU A 331 26.70 3.48 13.12
C LEU A 331 26.22 4.43 14.22
N PRO A 332 25.26 4.02 15.06
CA PRO A 332 24.95 4.73 16.27
C PRO A 332 26.15 4.76 17.22
N VAL A 333 26.43 5.93 17.77
CA VAL A 333 27.48 6.14 18.79
C VAL A 333 26.84 6.77 20.01
N SER A 334 26.97 6.10 21.14
CA SER A 334 26.52 6.62 22.42
C SER A 334 27.70 6.64 23.42
N CYS A 335 27.72 7.64 24.28
CA CYS A 335 28.68 7.73 25.37
C CYS A 335 28.02 8.30 26.62
N GLN A 336 28.17 7.64 27.74
CA GLN A 336 27.77 8.14 29.07
C GLN A 336 28.97 8.64 29.84
N LEU A 337 28.88 9.87 30.35
CA LEU A 337 29.88 10.59 31.09
C LEU A 337 29.27 10.99 32.43
N PRO A 338 29.20 10.03 33.40
CA PRO A 338 28.59 10.29 34.70
C PRO A 338 29.38 11.32 35.52
#